data_e612b2af14e52a39b2f8e126707a6434
#
_entry.id   e612b2af14e52a39b2f8e126707a6434
#
_cell.length_a   1.000
_cell.length_b   1.000
_cell.length_c   1.000
_cell.angle_alpha   90.00
_cell.angle_beta   90.00
_cell.angle_gamma   90.00
#
_symmetry.space_group_name_H-M   'P 1'
#
loop_
_entity.id
_entity.type
_entity.pdbx_description
1 polymer ?
#
loop_
_entity_poly.entity_id
_entity_poly.type
_entity_poly.pdbx_seq_one_letter_code
_entity_poly.pdbx_strand_id
1 'polypeptide(L)'
;NEYKAKFNNGEIDLRSPVIKKNGKIMLPIEAFIYDYDVNLRYNKDIRLLLLDYKDKEYNLTKTKKETLLREDSFKRSPIIKKLPEKEELYVYGEKGNSYKVRMVEGYVGYVSKEDVDENFEKKVLKTSNKNISTDLINLTWDYTYAEHSDKKIESIKNINGLDVIIPT
;
A
#
# COMPACT_ATOMS: atom_id res chain seq x y z
N ASN A 1 -23.14 14.46 -12.63
CA ASN A 1 -22.84 15.10 -11.36
C ASN A 1 -21.45 14.65 -10.89
N GLU A 2 -20.55 15.58 -10.67
CA GLU A 2 -19.14 15.28 -10.33
C GLU A 2 -18.98 14.58 -8.97
N TYR A 3 -20.01 14.61 -8.14
CA TYR A 3 -20.07 14.00 -6.80
C TYR A 3 -20.86 12.69 -6.76
N LYS A 4 -21.13 12.06 -7.90
CA LYS A 4 -21.85 10.81 -7.95
C LYS A 4 -21.12 9.81 -8.84
N ALA A 5 -21.03 8.56 -8.37
CA ALA A 5 -20.56 7.44 -9.16
C ALA A 5 -21.61 6.37 -9.23
N LYS A 6 -21.82 5.83 -10.42
CA LYS A 6 -22.74 4.72 -10.67
C LYS A 6 -21.93 3.48 -11.00
N PHE A 7 -22.19 2.43 -10.25
CA PHE A 7 -21.62 1.11 -10.40
C PHE A 7 -22.68 0.07 -10.75
N ASN A 8 -22.25 -1.14 -11.07
CA ASN A 8 -23.18 -2.25 -11.31
C ASN A 8 -24.08 -2.55 -10.08
N ASN A 9 -23.56 -2.29 -8.90
CA ASN A 9 -24.22 -2.58 -7.61
C ASN A 9 -24.96 -1.38 -7.02
N GLY A 10 -25.07 -0.26 -7.74
CA GLY A 10 -25.79 0.92 -7.27
C GLY A 10 -25.10 2.25 -7.57
N GLU A 11 -25.57 3.28 -6.91
CA GLU A 11 -25.04 4.64 -6.99
C GLU A 11 -24.57 5.08 -5.62
N ILE A 12 -23.43 5.76 -5.56
CA ILE A 12 -22.90 6.35 -4.33
C ILE A 12 -22.64 7.84 -4.51
N ASP A 13 -22.83 8.57 -3.43
CA ASP A 13 -22.37 9.97 -3.32
C ASP A 13 -20.89 9.98 -2.94
N LEU A 14 -20.11 10.73 -3.70
CA LEU A 14 -18.67 10.89 -3.48
C LEU A 14 -18.44 12.10 -2.57
N ARG A 15 -17.53 11.99 -1.62
CA ARG A 15 -17.12 13.09 -0.74
C ARG A 15 -16.29 14.14 -1.47
N SER A 16 -15.51 13.68 -2.45
CA SER A 16 -14.70 14.52 -3.31
C SER A 16 -15.17 14.40 -4.76
N PRO A 17 -15.07 15.47 -5.56
CA PRO A 17 -15.52 15.40 -6.95
C PRO A 17 -14.59 14.59 -7.82
N VAL A 18 -15.14 14.00 -8.86
CA VAL A 18 -14.37 13.50 -10.00
C VAL A 18 -13.80 14.71 -10.72
N ILE A 19 -12.48 14.77 -10.87
CA ILE A 19 -11.83 15.90 -11.54
C ILE A 19 -11.07 15.45 -12.79
N LYS A 20 -11.00 16.35 -13.78
CA LYS A 20 -10.15 16.16 -14.95
C LYS A 20 -9.01 17.15 -14.89
N LYS A 21 -7.77 16.65 -14.79
CA LYS A 21 -6.57 17.47 -14.76
C LYS A 21 -5.57 16.96 -15.78
N ASN A 22 -5.04 17.84 -16.63
CA ASN A 22 -4.06 17.49 -17.66
C ASN A 22 -4.51 16.32 -18.57
N GLY A 23 -5.79 16.28 -18.93
CA GLY A 23 -6.37 15.22 -19.77
C GLY A 23 -6.65 13.90 -19.04
N LYS A 24 -6.22 13.72 -17.79
CA LYS A 24 -6.47 12.54 -16.96
C LYS A 24 -7.70 12.74 -16.07
N ILE A 25 -8.48 11.68 -15.90
CA ILE A 25 -9.61 11.65 -14.97
C ILE A 25 -9.10 11.10 -13.64
N MET A 26 -9.33 11.85 -12.58
CA MET A 26 -8.99 11.46 -11.21
C MET A 26 -10.28 11.10 -10.47
N LEU A 27 -10.32 9.89 -9.95
CA LEU A 27 -11.46 9.38 -9.19
C LEU A 27 -11.13 9.38 -7.70
N PRO A 28 -12.07 9.75 -6.85
CA PRO A 28 -11.95 9.56 -5.41
C PRO A 28 -11.72 8.08 -5.06
N ILE A 29 -10.85 7.83 -4.10
CA ILE A 29 -10.47 6.46 -3.70
C ILE A 29 -11.67 5.67 -3.15
N GLU A 30 -12.65 6.34 -2.56
CA GLU A 30 -13.89 5.72 -2.07
C GLU A 30 -14.67 5.00 -3.17
N ALA A 31 -14.57 5.44 -4.41
CA ALA A 31 -15.17 4.75 -5.56
C ALA A 31 -14.61 3.33 -5.72
N PHE A 32 -13.31 3.16 -5.51
CA PHE A 32 -12.67 1.84 -5.57
C PHE A 32 -13.02 0.96 -4.38
N ILE A 33 -13.09 1.53 -3.18
CA ILE A 33 -13.43 0.77 -1.97
C ILE A 33 -14.84 0.19 -2.09
N TYR A 34 -15.76 0.94 -2.70
CA TYR A 34 -17.15 0.51 -2.87
C TYR A 34 -17.28 -0.64 -3.86
N ASP A 35 -16.59 -0.58 -5.01
CA ASP A 35 -16.77 -1.52 -6.12
C ASP A 35 -15.89 -2.79 -5.98
N TYR A 36 -14.69 -2.65 -5.44
CA TYR A 36 -13.71 -3.75 -5.40
C TYR A 36 -13.62 -4.51 -4.07
N ASP A 37 -14.44 -4.17 -3.10
CA ASP A 37 -14.47 -4.81 -1.78
C ASP A 37 -13.07 -4.95 -1.16
N VAL A 38 -12.37 -3.84 -1.06
CA VAL A 38 -11.01 -3.74 -0.54
C VAL A 38 -10.95 -2.99 0.78
N ASN A 39 -10.00 -3.36 1.61
CA ASN A 39 -9.57 -2.58 2.76
C ASN A 39 -8.48 -1.61 2.33
N LEU A 40 -8.67 -0.35 2.64
CA LEU A 40 -7.72 0.70 2.39
C LEU A 40 -7.09 1.15 3.71
N ARG A 41 -5.76 1.18 3.76
CA ARG A 41 -5.02 1.76 4.88
C ARG A 41 -3.91 2.67 4.34
N TYR A 42 -3.76 3.81 4.95
CA TYR A 42 -2.67 4.73 4.65
C TYR A 42 -1.68 4.75 5.81
N ASN A 43 -0.42 4.44 5.51
CA ASN A 43 0.67 4.58 6.46
C ASN A 43 1.37 5.92 6.21
N LYS A 44 1.17 6.88 7.12
CA LYS A 44 1.70 8.25 7.01
C LYS A 44 3.23 8.30 7.10
N ASP A 45 3.85 7.39 7.87
CA ASP A 45 5.29 7.41 8.14
C ASP A 45 6.11 7.07 6.90
N ILE A 46 5.60 6.14 6.10
CA ILE A 46 6.25 5.71 4.84
C ILE A 46 5.49 6.17 3.60
N ARG A 47 4.44 6.97 3.78
CA ARG A 47 3.57 7.50 2.71
C ARG A 47 3.07 6.41 1.76
N LEU A 48 2.68 5.26 2.32
CA LEU A 48 2.26 4.10 1.57
C LEU A 48 0.76 3.85 1.72
N LEU A 49 0.08 3.66 0.60
CA LEU A 49 -1.30 3.23 0.52
C LEU A 49 -1.35 1.71 0.39
N LEU A 50 -1.99 1.05 1.35
CA LEU A 50 -2.18 -0.40 1.39
C LEU A 50 -3.59 -0.74 0.94
N LEU A 51 -3.69 -1.57 -0.10
CA LEU A 51 -4.93 -2.12 -0.61
C LEU A 51 -4.93 -3.63 -0.37
N ASP A 52 -5.80 -4.09 0.49
CA ASP A 52 -5.97 -5.51 0.77
C ASP A 52 -7.39 -5.94 0.36
N TYR A 53 -7.52 -7.02 -0.41
CA TYR A 53 -8.83 -7.60 -0.70
C TYR A 53 -9.45 -8.13 0.58
N LYS A 54 -10.75 -7.84 0.78
CA LYS A 54 -11.54 -8.46 1.84
C LYS A 54 -11.72 -9.93 1.53
N ASP A 55 -11.86 -10.73 2.57
CA ASP A 55 -12.12 -12.18 2.49
C ASP A 55 -11.09 -13.01 1.71
N LYS A 56 -9.95 -12.42 1.33
CA LYS A 56 -8.83 -13.16 0.77
C LYS A 56 -8.02 -13.80 1.90
N GLU A 57 -7.71 -15.09 1.72
CA GLU A 57 -6.74 -15.78 2.57
C GLU A 57 -5.32 -15.32 2.26
N TYR A 58 -4.59 -14.97 3.30
CA TYR A 58 -3.16 -14.67 3.25
C TYR A 58 -2.40 -15.70 4.06
N ASN A 59 -1.27 -16.14 3.54
CA ASN A 59 -0.33 -16.94 4.31
C ASN A 59 0.48 -16.02 5.22
N LEU A 60 0.45 -16.29 6.53
CA LEU A 60 1.26 -15.59 7.51
C LEU A 60 2.36 -16.48 8.02
N THR A 61 3.51 -15.88 8.28
CA THR A 61 4.60 -16.48 9.03
C THR A 61 5.09 -15.52 10.11
N LYS A 62 5.93 -15.98 11.01
CA LYS A 62 6.60 -15.16 12.03
C LYS A 62 8.10 -15.36 11.98
N THR A 63 8.82 -14.31 12.29
CA THR A 63 10.27 -14.41 12.46
C THR A 63 10.63 -15.24 13.69
N LYS A 64 11.53 -16.22 13.54
CA LYS A 64 12.05 -17.05 14.64
C LYS A 64 13.05 -16.32 15.51
N LYS A 65 13.70 -15.32 14.96
CA LYS A 65 14.75 -14.51 15.56
C LYS A 65 14.80 -13.14 14.90
N GLU A 66 15.59 -12.24 15.45
CA GLU A 66 15.90 -10.99 14.79
C GLU A 66 16.55 -11.26 13.41
N THR A 67 16.02 -10.63 12.35
CA THR A 67 16.49 -10.81 10.98
C THR A 67 16.35 -9.53 10.16
N LEU A 68 16.65 -9.60 8.86
CA LEU A 68 16.68 -8.44 7.97
C LEU A 68 15.70 -8.63 6.80
N LEU A 69 14.85 -7.62 6.61
CA LEU A 69 14.08 -7.47 5.39
C LEU A 69 14.96 -6.80 4.33
N ARG A 70 15.09 -7.42 3.16
CA ARG A 70 15.96 -6.97 2.08
C ARG A 70 15.17 -6.68 0.81
N GLU A 71 15.73 -5.86 -0.07
CA GLU A 71 15.10 -5.52 -1.36
C GLU A 71 15.01 -6.72 -2.31
N ASP A 72 15.98 -7.65 -2.24
CA ASP A 72 15.97 -8.87 -3.06
C ASP A 72 16.44 -10.08 -2.23
N SER A 73 16.29 -11.27 -2.81
CA SER A 73 16.52 -12.58 -2.17
C SER A 73 17.99 -12.93 -1.87
N PHE A 74 18.96 -12.15 -2.33
CA PHE A 74 20.37 -12.45 -2.11
C PHE A 74 20.97 -11.69 -0.91
N LYS A 75 21.92 -12.31 -0.23
CA LYS A 75 22.47 -11.83 1.06
C LYS A 75 23.08 -10.43 1.05
N ARG A 76 23.53 -9.94 -0.12
CA ARG A 76 24.13 -8.59 -0.26
C ARG A 76 23.16 -7.54 -0.74
N SER A 77 21.89 -7.89 -0.91
CA SER A 77 20.86 -6.93 -1.27
C SER A 77 20.69 -5.86 -0.18
N PRO A 78 20.37 -4.63 -0.54
CA PRO A 78 20.12 -3.56 0.42
C PRO A 78 19.11 -3.95 1.49
N ILE A 79 19.33 -3.45 2.70
CA ILE A 79 18.44 -3.69 3.84
C ILE A 79 17.36 -2.63 3.84
N ILE A 80 16.10 -3.07 3.83
CA ILE A 80 14.93 -2.20 3.97
C ILE A 80 14.66 -1.92 5.44
N LYS A 81 14.61 -2.99 6.25
CA LYS A 81 14.27 -2.88 7.67
C LYS A 81 14.84 -4.06 8.47
N LYS A 82 15.13 -3.79 9.73
CA LYS A 82 15.46 -4.82 10.73
C LYS A 82 14.15 -5.31 11.34
N LEU A 83 13.97 -6.62 11.38
CA LEU A 83 12.77 -7.28 11.91
C LEU A 83 13.08 -7.87 13.28
N PRO A 84 12.27 -7.59 14.30
CA PRO A 84 12.41 -8.25 15.59
C PRO A 84 11.99 -9.72 15.50
N GLU A 85 12.24 -10.49 16.54
CA GLU A 85 11.67 -11.82 16.72
C GLU A 85 10.14 -11.73 16.87
N LYS A 86 9.43 -12.73 16.33
CA LYS A 86 7.94 -12.83 16.33
C LYS A 86 7.21 -11.77 15.50
N GLU A 87 7.90 -11.11 14.60
CA GLU A 87 7.25 -10.20 13.65
C GLU A 87 6.35 -10.94 12.68
N GLU A 88 5.10 -10.52 12.54
CA GLU A 88 4.14 -11.11 11.59
C GLU A 88 4.39 -10.62 10.17
N LEU A 89 4.50 -11.56 9.25
CA LEU A 89 4.79 -11.31 7.84
C LEU A 89 3.78 -12.00 6.94
N TYR A 90 3.21 -11.27 6.00
CA TYR A 90 2.40 -11.85 4.92
C TYR A 90 3.31 -12.41 3.84
N VAL A 91 3.12 -13.68 3.49
CA VAL A 91 3.93 -14.36 2.46
C VAL A 91 3.21 -14.25 1.10
N TYR A 92 3.90 -13.69 0.12
CA TYR A 92 3.37 -13.51 -1.25
C TYR A 92 3.99 -14.45 -2.27
N GLY A 93 5.11 -15.07 -1.95
CA GLY A 93 5.82 -15.97 -2.84
C GLY A 93 7.22 -16.29 -2.34
N GLU A 94 8.01 -16.93 -3.18
CA GLU A 94 9.38 -17.31 -2.86
C GLU A 94 10.32 -17.04 -4.03
N LYS A 95 11.59 -16.83 -3.71
CA LYS A 95 12.68 -16.69 -4.67
C LYS A 95 13.97 -17.27 -4.05
N GLY A 96 14.43 -18.40 -4.57
CA GLY A 96 15.57 -19.12 -4.01
C GLY A 96 15.33 -19.51 -2.55
N ASN A 97 16.28 -19.19 -1.66
CA ASN A 97 16.18 -19.46 -0.23
C ASN A 97 15.49 -18.35 0.58
N SER A 98 14.63 -17.58 -0.06
CA SER A 98 13.94 -16.45 0.59
C SER A 98 12.45 -16.45 0.26
N TYR A 99 11.64 -15.97 1.21
CA TYR A 99 10.25 -15.62 0.97
C TYR A 99 10.13 -14.14 0.63
N LYS A 100 9.28 -13.82 -0.37
CA LYS A 100 8.80 -12.47 -0.60
C LYS A 100 7.69 -12.19 0.40
N VAL A 101 7.89 -11.19 1.25
CA VAL A 101 7.00 -10.92 2.36
C VAL A 101 6.61 -9.44 2.42
N ARG A 102 5.51 -9.17 3.12
CA ARG A 102 5.07 -7.83 3.49
C ARG A 102 4.81 -7.76 5.00
N MET A 103 5.33 -6.75 5.64
CA MET A 103 4.99 -6.40 7.02
C MET A 103 3.56 -5.85 7.11
N VAL A 104 2.97 -5.91 8.29
CA VAL A 104 1.66 -5.30 8.56
C VAL A 104 1.65 -3.81 8.22
N GLU A 105 2.75 -3.11 8.45
CA GLU A 105 2.93 -1.67 8.18
C GLU A 105 3.06 -1.34 6.69
N GLY A 106 3.36 -2.35 5.84
CA GLY A 106 3.41 -2.20 4.40
C GLY A 106 4.77 -2.38 3.75
N TYR A 107 5.87 -2.46 4.48
CA TYR A 107 7.18 -2.74 3.89
C TYR A 107 7.19 -4.09 3.19
N VAL A 108 7.62 -4.12 1.95
CA VAL A 108 7.71 -5.33 1.11
C VAL A 108 9.17 -5.63 0.84
N GLY A 109 9.56 -6.90 0.94
CA GLY A 109 10.92 -7.33 0.67
C GLY A 109 11.07 -8.85 0.78
N TYR A 110 12.30 -9.28 0.99
CA TYR A 110 12.67 -10.69 1.10
C TYR A 110 13.28 -10.98 2.46
N VAL A 111 12.92 -12.12 3.04
CA VAL A 111 13.47 -12.66 4.28
C VAL A 111 13.95 -14.09 4.05
N SER A 112 15.05 -14.51 4.70
CA SER A 112 15.53 -15.88 4.58
C SER A 112 14.50 -16.88 5.12
N LYS A 113 14.30 -17.99 4.43
CA LYS A 113 13.43 -19.09 4.88
C LYS A 113 13.85 -19.66 6.24
N GLU A 114 15.15 -19.68 6.52
CA GLU A 114 15.70 -20.16 7.80
C GLU A 114 15.31 -19.29 9.00
N ASP A 115 14.97 -18.02 8.76
CA ASP A 115 14.71 -17.04 9.81
C ASP A 115 13.22 -16.90 10.16
N VAL A 116 12.35 -17.62 9.48
CA VAL A 116 10.89 -17.59 9.67
C VAL A 116 10.31 -18.97 9.88
N ASP A 117 9.11 -19.04 10.46
CA ASP A 117 8.40 -20.30 10.64
C ASP A 117 8.00 -20.90 9.29
N GLU A 118 8.18 -22.21 9.14
CA GLU A 118 7.83 -22.93 7.92
C GLU A 118 6.33 -23.21 7.81
N ASN A 119 5.64 -23.26 8.94
CA ASN A 119 4.19 -23.48 9.02
C ASN A 119 3.49 -22.13 8.89
N PHE A 120 2.85 -21.91 7.75
CA PHE A 120 2.08 -20.69 7.53
C PHE A 120 0.70 -20.80 8.14
N GLU A 121 0.34 -19.79 8.93
CA GLU A 121 -1.03 -19.60 9.36
C GLU A 121 -1.85 -18.94 8.24
N LYS A 122 -3.05 -19.44 8.01
CA LYS A 122 -3.98 -18.79 7.08
C LYS A 122 -4.78 -17.74 7.82
N LYS A 123 -4.71 -16.50 7.38
CA LYS A 123 -5.46 -15.36 7.93
C LYS A 123 -6.32 -14.73 6.88
N VAL A 124 -7.61 -14.68 7.17
CA VAL A 124 -8.54 -13.86 6.40
C VAL A 124 -8.55 -12.46 7.01
N LEU A 125 -8.23 -11.46 6.23
CA LEU A 125 -8.35 -10.07 6.66
C LEU A 125 -9.84 -9.70 6.75
N LYS A 126 -10.45 -10.05 7.88
CA LYS A 126 -11.81 -9.61 8.15
C LYS A 126 -11.84 -8.09 8.20
N THR A 127 -12.85 -7.53 7.57
CA THR A 127 -13.14 -6.10 7.70
C THR A 127 -13.36 -5.79 9.18
N SER A 128 -12.42 -5.11 9.80
CA SER A 128 -12.81 -4.36 10.97
C SER A 128 -13.66 -3.20 10.42
N ASN A 129 -14.93 -3.16 10.75
CA ASN A 129 -15.80 -1.99 10.58
C ASN A 129 -15.35 -0.81 11.46
N LYS A 130 -14.07 -0.75 11.79
CA LYS A 130 -13.49 0.43 12.40
C LYS A 130 -13.45 1.49 11.31
N ASN A 131 -14.35 2.43 11.48
CA ASN A 131 -14.43 3.71 10.82
C ASN A 131 -13.11 4.04 10.10
N ILE A 132 -13.16 4.01 8.77
CA ILE A 132 -12.14 4.69 7.97
C ILE A 132 -11.98 6.03 8.67
N SER A 133 -10.77 6.32 9.15
CA SER A 133 -10.48 7.64 9.70
C SER A 133 -11.09 8.64 8.74
N THR A 134 -11.96 9.50 9.25
CA THR A 134 -12.70 10.49 8.45
C THR A 134 -11.77 11.52 7.82
N ASP A 135 -10.48 11.40 8.05
CA ASP A 135 -9.47 12.18 7.37
C ASP A 135 -9.37 11.70 5.93
N LEU A 136 -10.00 12.47 5.05
CA LEU A 136 -9.92 12.29 3.61
C LEU A 136 -8.45 12.36 3.18
N ILE A 137 -7.97 11.31 2.53
CA ILE A 137 -6.65 11.31 1.91
C ILE A 137 -6.84 11.70 0.44
N ASN A 138 -6.41 12.90 0.10
CA ASN A 138 -6.35 13.34 -1.29
C ASN A 138 -5.01 12.93 -1.89
N LEU A 139 -5.04 12.03 -2.86
CA LEU A 139 -3.89 11.44 -3.49
C LEU A 139 -3.81 11.84 -4.96
N THR A 140 -2.63 12.24 -5.42
CA THR A 140 -2.36 12.48 -6.85
C THR A 140 -1.06 11.80 -7.28
N TRP A 141 -0.98 11.44 -8.57
CA TRP A 141 0.26 11.02 -9.21
C TRP A 141 0.86 12.17 -9.99
N ASP A 142 2.15 12.38 -9.83
CA ASP A 142 2.91 13.29 -10.67
C ASP A 142 3.89 12.46 -11.53
N TYR A 143 3.77 12.63 -12.84
CA TYR A 143 4.63 11.93 -13.79
C TYR A 143 5.84 12.80 -14.10
N THR A 144 7.01 12.42 -13.61
CA THR A 144 8.26 13.09 -13.90
C THR A 144 8.89 12.48 -15.16
N TYR A 145 8.96 13.26 -16.25
CA TYR A 145 9.75 12.85 -17.41
C TYR A 145 11.24 12.99 -17.11
N ALA A 146 12.02 11.97 -17.41
CA ALA A 146 13.48 11.94 -17.20
C ALA A 146 14.25 13.09 -17.88
N GLU A 147 13.67 13.76 -18.84
CA GLU A 147 14.27 14.89 -19.56
C GLU A 147 14.29 16.22 -18.79
N HIS A 148 13.71 16.27 -17.61
CA HIS A 148 13.64 17.49 -16.78
C HIS A 148 14.31 17.34 -15.41
N SER A 149 15.35 16.53 -15.32
CA SER A 149 16.10 16.25 -14.08
C SER A 149 16.78 17.48 -13.45
N ASP A 150 16.89 18.59 -14.15
CA ASP A 150 17.59 19.79 -13.68
C ASP A 150 16.67 20.86 -13.07
N LYS A 151 15.38 20.69 -13.12
CA LYS A 151 14.49 21.54 -12.31
C LYS A 151 14.50 21.05 -10.88
N LYS A 152 15.21 21.79 -10.00
CA LYS A 152 14.97 21.73 -8.55
C LYS A 152 13.47 21.60 -8.34
N ILE A 153 13.07 20.51 -7.68
CA ILE A 153 11.73 20.41 -7.12
C ILE A 153 11.66 21.57 -6.12
N GLU A 154 11.20 22.73 -6.59
CA GLU A 154 10.85 23.80 -5.69
C GLU A 154 9.83 23.19 -4.75
N SER A 155 10.13 23.25 -3.47
CA SER A 155 9.28 22.70 -2.40
C SER A 155 7.83 23.03 -2.75
N ILE A 156 7.06 22.01 -3.11
CA ILE A 156 5.64 22.16 -3.39
C ILE A 156 5.07 22.67 -2.08
N LYS A 157 4.83 23.97 -2.01
CA LYS A 157 4.15 24.60 -0.88
C LYS A 157 2.83 23.87 -0.74
N ASN A 158 2.49 23.48 0.48
CA ASN A 158 1.28 22.78 0.84
C ASN A 158 0.11 23.16 -0.08
N ILE A 159 -0.28 22.23 -0.93
CA ILE A 159 -1.49 22.39 -1.72
C ILE A 159 -2.62 22.06 -0.76
N ASN A 160 -3.41 23.04 -0.38
CA ASN A 160 -4.54 22.84 0.51
C ASN A 160 -5.43 21.71 -0.03
N GLY A 161 -5.62 20.69 0.78
CA GLY A 161 -6.44 19.53 0.44
C GLY A 161 -5.71 18.39 -0.31
N LEU A 162 -4.37 18.43 -0.43
CA LEU A 162 -3.59 17.33 -1.00
C LEU A 162 -2.69 16.71 0.07
N ASP A 163 -2.90 15.41 0.35
CA ASP A 163 -2.18 14.70 1.41
C ASP A 163 -1.00 13.88 0.87
N VAL A 164 -1.11 13.37 -0.36
CA VAL A 164 -0.09 12.50 -0.95
C VAL A 164 0.14 12.80 -2.42
N ILE A 165 1.41 12.92 -2.81
CA ILE A 165 1.87 12.94 -4.21
C ILE A 165 2.74 11.70 -4.41
N ILE A 166 2.43 10.89 -5.43
CA ILE A 166 3.25 9.76 -5.83
C ILE A 166 4.00 10.16 -7.09
N PRO A 167 5.32 10.40 -7.03
CA PRO A 167 6.14 10.58 -8.22
C PRO A 167 6.28 9.24 -8.92
N THR A 168 6.12 9.22 -10.23
CA THR A 168 6.33 8.04 -11.10
C THR A 168 7.41 8.32 -12.13
#